data_1902250da83468cb58d2f032061e4c41
#
_entry.id   1902250da83468cb58d2f032061e4c41
#
_cell.length_a   1.000
_cell.length_b   1.000
_cell.length_c   1.000
_cell.angle_alpha   90.00
_cell.angle_beta   90.00
_cell.angle_gamma   90.00
#
_symmetry.space_group_name_H-M   'P 1'
#
loop_
_entity.id
_entity.type
_entity.pdbx_description
1 polymer ?
#
loop_
_entity_poly.entity_id
_entity_poly.type
_entity_poly.pdbx_seq_one_letter_code
_entity_poly.pdbx_strand_id
1 'polypeptide(L)'
;MASESLRANTVAPLWTKGVVYLTAPNMFFRFGDNRKMRPEVVDMIYKSPNPEKSPRDYLIHEVGIPVVENVRYNPALPKRLFVENNCPFINTYRASFTPANKTQEAEAGAMCMAHLDALVGHQWSRQVMDFVAYLVQHSGIKIRYCIAIQSTIGAGKGLLAEIIATMIGPTNLGYVAAEHVIEGIHNSWA
;
A
#
# COMPACT_ATOMS: atom_id res chain seq x y z
N MET A 1 22.20 26.24 -40.70
CA MET A 1 22.87 26.03 -39.41
C MET A 1 21.79 26.23 -38.35
N ALA A 2 21.25 25.13 -37.87
CA ALA A 2 20.15 25.12 -36.93
C ALA A 2 20.71 25.38 -35.53
N SER A 3 20.10 26.30 -34.83
CA SER A 3 20.36 26.61 -33.43
C SER A 3 19.88 25.40 -32.57
N GLU A 4 20.80 24.58 -32.12
CA GLU A 4 20.61 23.74 -30.94
C GLU A 4 20.50 24.68 -29.73
N SER A 5 19.26 25.17 -29.50
CA SER A 5 18.95 25.92 -28.30
C SER A 5 19.07 25.02 -27.10
N LEU A 6 20.00 25.35 -26.25
CA LEU A 6 20.15 24.91 -24.85
C LEU A 6 18.80 24.50 -24.24
N ARG A 7 18.54 23.22 -24.17
CA ARG A 7 17.60 22.68 -23.20
C ARG A 7 18.24 22.91 -21.83
N ALA A 8 17.84 23.99 -21.21
CA ALA A 8 18.17 24.24 -19.82
C ALA A 8 17.85 22.95 -19.05
N ASN A 9 18.84 22.42 -18.35
CA ASN A 9 18.73 21.27 -17.47
C ASN A 9 17.89 21.69 -16.24
N THR A 10 16.61 21.97 -16.48
CA THR A 10 15.69 22.36 -15.42
C THR A 10 15.38 21.10 -14.63
N VAL A 11 16.02 20.96 -13.48
CA VAL A 11 15.76 19.84 -12.55
C VAL A 11 14.27 19.82 -12.28
N ALA A 12 13.62 18.71 -12.64
CA ALA A 12 12.18 18.56 -12.46
C ALA A 12 11.80 18.81 -10.98
N PRO A 13 10.75 19.60 -10.72
CA PRO A 13 10.35 19.92 -9.35
C PRO A 13 10.14 18.68 -8.49
N LEU A 14 10.38 18.77 -7.18
CA LEU A 14 10.27 17.64 -6.25
C LEU A 14 8.88 16.99 -6.26
N TRP A 15 7.82 17.76 -6.50
CA TRP A 15 6.45 17.26 -6.55
C TRP A 15 6.18 16.32 -7.73
N THR A 16 7.04 16.33 -8.77
CA THR A 16 6.91 15.41 -9.92
C THR A 16 7.44 14.01 -9.63
N LYS A 17 8.24 13.86 -8.57
CA LYS A 17 8.85 12.58 -8.22
C LYS A 17 7.82 11.58 -7.71
N GLY A 18 7.87 10.37 -8.23
CA GLY A 18 6.99 9.28 -7.79
C GLY A 18 5.53 9.50 -8.16
N VAL A 19 5.26 10.27 -9.22
CA VAL A 19 3.93 10.41 -9.80
C VAL A 19 3.83 9.53 -11.04
N VAL A 20 2.68 8.89 -11.23
CA VAL A 20 2.33 8.13 -12.43
C VAL A 20 0.91 8.49 -12.87
N TYR A 21 0.62 8.33 -14.15
CA TYR A 21 -0.71 8.52 -14.69
C TYR A 21 -1.42 7.16 -14.86
N LEU A 22 -2.63 7.06 -14.34
CA LEU A 22 -3.51 5.90 -14.43
C LEU A 22 -4.55 6.14 -15.54
N THR A 23 -4.50 5.34 -16.60
CA THR A 23 -5.37 5.55 -17.77
C THR A 23 -6.81 5.15 -17.51
N ALA A 24 -7.06 3.98 -16.90
CA ALA A 24 -8.41 3.49 -16.68
C ALA A 24 -9.27 4.41 -15.79
N PRO A 25 -8.80 4.88 -14.60
CA PRO A 25 -9.56 5.81 -13.80
C PRO A 25 -9.37 7.28 -14.18
N ASN A 26 -8.50 7.60 -15.17
CA ASN A 26 -8.10 8.98 -15.53
C ASN A 26 -7.63 9.77 -14.30
N MET A 27 -6.60 9.29 -13.62
CA MET A 27 -6.09 9.88 -12.37
C MET A 27 -4.56 9.87 -12.33
N PHE A 28 -4.00 10.79 -11.58
CA PHE A 28 -2.61 10.74 -11.15
C PHE A 28 -2.51 9.99 -9.82
N PHE A 29 -1.49 9.15 -9.69
CA PHE A 29 -1.19 8.43 -8.46
C PHE A 29 0.20 8.82 -7.98
N ARG A 30 0.30 9.17 -6.69
CA ARG A 30 1.56 9.52 -6.05
C ARG A 30 1.99 8.43 -5.07
N PHE A 31 3.20 7.90 -5.27
CA PHE A 31 3.73 6.80 -4.46
C PHE A 31 3.99 7.17 -3.00
N GLY A 32 4.31 8.41 -2.71
CA GLY A 32 4.72 8.83 -1.36
C GLY A 32 3.64 8.55 -0.31
N ASP A 33 2.41 8.87 -0.65
CA ASP A 33 1.25 8.79 0.24
C ASP A 33 0.11 7.91 -0.32
N ASN A 34 0.34 7.18 -1.41
CA ASN A 34 -0.66 6.38 -2.13
C ASN A 34 -1.90 7.20 -2.56
N ARG A 35 -1.73 8.48 -2.80
CA ARG A 35 -2.83 9.40 -3.10
C ARG A 35 -3.19 9.34 -4.59
N LYS A 36 -4.49 9.15 -4.86
CA LYS A 36 -5.08 9.35 -6.19
C LYS A 36 -5.58 10.80 -6.31
N MET A 37 -5.28 11.45 -7.42
CA MET A 37 -5.67 12.84 -7.70
C MET A 37 -6.27 12.93 -9.09
N ARG A 38 -7.41 13.61 -9.20
CA ARG A 38 -7.96 13.94 -10.52
C ARG A 38 -7.06 14.96 -11.23
N PRO A 39 -7.04 15.00 -12.58
CA PRO A 39 -6.24 15.95 -13.34
C PRO A 39 -6.45 17.41 -12.90
N GLU A 40 -7.70 17.80 -12.65
CA GLU A 40 -8.06 19.15 -12.22
C GLU A 40 -7.45 19.50 -10.86
N VAL A 41 -7.37 18.54 -9.95
CA VAL A 41 -6.75 18.70 -8.63
C VAL A 41 -5.24 18.92 -8.77
N VAL A 42 -4.60 18.22 -9.70
CA VAL A 42 -3.17 18.43 -10.02
C VAL A 42 -2.94 19.84 -10.52
N ASP A 43 -3.79 20.32 -11.45
CA ASP A 43 -3.70 21.67 -11.99
C ASP A 43 -3.97 22.76 -10.94
N MET A 44 -4.79 22.48 -9.93
CA MET A 44 -5.07 23.43 -8.83
C MET A 44 -3.94 23.50 -7.78
N ILE A 45 -3.33 22.37 -7.46
CA ILE A 45 -2.36 22.29 -6.35
C ILE A 45 -0.95 22.66 -6.80
N TYR A 46 -0.58 22.30 -8.02
CA TYR A 46 0.79 22.45 -8.52
C TYR A 46 0.89 23.57 -9.54
N LYS A 47 2.10 24.09 -9.69
CA LYS A 47 2.43 25.08 -10.74
C LYS A 47 3.39 24.45 -11.73
N SER A 48 3.06 24.58 -13.02
CA SER A 48 3.97 24.18 -14.08
C SER A 48 5.17 25.14 -14.14
N PRO A 49 6.40 24.61 -14.25
CA PRO A 49 7.56 25.44 -14.58
C PRO A 49 7.46 26.10 -15.97
N ASN A 50 6.71 25.47 -16.87
CA ASN A 50 6.42 26.01 -18.18
C ASN A 50 5.04 26.71 -18.16
N PRO A 51 4.97 28.06 -18.27
CA PRO A 51 3.72 28.79 -18.19
C PRO A 51 2.74 28.53 -19.34
N GLU A 52 3.22 27.96 -20.45
CA GLU A 52 2.38 27.60 -21.60
C GLU A 52 1.69 26.24 -21.43
N LYS A 53 2.03 25.48 -20.39
CA LYS A 53 1.50 24.14 -20.14
C LYS A 53 0.87 24.02 -18.77
N SER A 54 -0.23 23.32 -18.71
CA SER A 54 -0.81 22.92 -17.43
C SER A 54 0.14 21.99 -16.65
N PRO A 55 0.06 21.92 -15.30
CA PRO A 55 0.85 20.98 -14.51
C PRO A 55 0.74 19.53 -14.95
N ARG A 56 -0.47 19.08 -15.33
CA ARG A 56 -0.70 17.73 -15.87
C ARG A 56 0.02 17.50 -17.19
N ASP A 57 -0.05 18.46 -18.13
CA ASP A 57 0.62 18.36 -19.43
C ASP A 57 2.14 18.37 -19.27
N TYR A 58 2.63 19.18 -18.34
CA TYR A 58 4.04 19.20 -17.96
C TYR A 58 4.49 17.83 -17.44
N LEU A 59 3.72 17.20 -16.54
CA LEU A 59 4.03 15.85 -16.02
C LEU A 59 4.10 14.81 -17.14
N ILE A 60 3.14 14.79 -18.03
CA ILE A 60 3.03 13.74 -19.05
C ILE A 60 4.05 13.96 -20.16
N HIS A 61 4.18 15.17 -20.67
CA HIS A 61 4.92 15.43 -21.90
C HIS A 61 6.35 15.95 -21.69
N GLU A 62 6.63 16.62 -20.58
CA GLU A 62 7.96 17.17 -20.31
C GLU A 62 8.75 16.29 -19.32
N VAL A 63 8.12 15.91 -18.22
CA VAL A 63 8.74 15.02 -17.23
C VAL A 63 8.77 13.58 -17.74
N GLY A 64 7.78 13.19 -18.56
CA GLY A 64 7.66 11.83 -19.07
C GLY A 64 7.37 10.81 -17.97
N ILE A 65 6.41 11.15 -17.07
CA ILE A 65 6.03 10.22 -16.01
C ILE A 65 5.51 8.89 -16.59
N PRO A 66 5.65 7.77 -15.86
CA PRO A 66 5.10 6.50 -16.31
C PRO A 66 3.58 6.58 -16.48
N VAL A 67 3.10 5.97 -17.58
CA VAL A 67 1.67 5.83 -17.88
C VAL A 67 1.33 4.35 -17.74
N VAL A 68 0.35 4.04 -16.89
CA VAL A 68 -0.05 2.67 -16.56
C VAL A 68 -1.57 2.54 -16.57
N GLU A 69 -2.06 1.30 -16.68
CA GLU A 69 -3.50 1.03 -16.71
C GLU A 69 -4.18 1.42 -15.40
N ASN A 70 -3.70 0.86 -14.30
CA ASN A 70 -4.28 1.08 -12.97
C ASN A 70 -3.30 0.67 -11.88
N VAL A 71 -3.73 0.79 -10.63
CA VAL A 71 -3.07 0.20 -9.46
C VAL A 71 -3.63 -1.18 -9.19
N ARG A 72 -2.78 -2.09 -8.72
CA ARG A 72 -3.17 -3.40 -8.20
C ARG A 72 -2.41 -3.75 -6.94
N TYR A 73 -3.03 -4.48 -6.05
CA TYR A 73 -2.37 -5.05 -4.89
C TYR A 73 -1.95 -6.48 -5.23
N ASN A 74 -0.64 -6.71 -5.37
CA ASN A 74 -0.10 -8.05 -5.67
C ASN A 74 1.11 -8.34 -4.78
N PRO A 75 0.92 -9.00 -3.63
CA PRO A 75 2.00 -9.31 -2.71
C PRO A 75 2.93 -10.44 -3.19
N ALA A 76 2.56 -11.17 -4.23
CA ALA A 76 3.45 -12.16 -4.85
C ALA A 76 4.58 -11.51 -5.67
N LEU A 77 4.42 -10.24 -6.03
CA LEU A 77 5.40 -9.50 -6.84
C LEU A 77 6.08 -8.40 -6.02
N PRO A 78 7.40 -8.44 -5.84
CA PRO A 78 8.10 -7.39 -5.09
C PRO A 78 8.26 -6.10 -5.89
N LYS A 79 8.07 -6.15 -7.21
CA LYS A 79 8.27 -5.00 -8.12
C LYS A 79 7.09 -4.04 -8.05
N ARG A 80 7.40 -2.73 -8.04
CA ARG A 80 6.40 -1.66 -8.07
C ARG A 80 5.67 -1.54 -9.38
N LEU A 81 6.37 -1.72 -10.49
CA LEU A 81 5.82 -1.71 -11.85
C LEU A 81 5.87 -3.12 -12.39
N PHE A 82 4.77 -3.62 -12.87
CA PHE A 82 4.69 -4.92 -13.52
C PHE A 82 3.72 -4.90 -14.69
N VAL A 83 3.81 -5.91 -15.56
CA VAL A 83 2.95 -6.06 -16.73
C VAL A 83 2.13 -7.33 -16.56
N GLU A 84 0.82 -7.24 -16.74
CA GLU A 84 -0.11 -8.36 -16.73
C GLU A 84 -1.05 -8.21 -17.92
N ASN A 85 -1.24 -9.28 -18.69
CA ASN A 85 -2.04 -9.27 -19.92
C ASN A 85 -1.67 -8.11 -20.87
N ASN A 86 -0.40 -7.85 -21.03
CA ASN A 86 0.16 -6.75 -21.84
C ASN A 86 -0.17 -5.33 -21.36
N CYS A 87 -0.77 -5.17 -20.19
CA CYS A 87 -1.06 -3.88 -19.56
C CYS A 87 -0.11 -3.62 -18.39
N PRO A 88 0.47 -2.42 -18.29
CA PRO A 88 1.31 -2.04 -17.16
C PRO A 88 0.46 -1.63 -15.95
N PHE A 89 0.86 -2.10 -14.77
CA PHE A 89 0.19 -1.81 -13.50
C PHE A 89 1.19 -1.34 -12.45
N ILE A 90 0.69 -0.57 -11.50
CA ILE A 90 1.41 -0.21 -10.27
C ILE A 90 1.00 -1.17 -9.16
N ASN A 91 2.00 -1.79 -8.52
CA ASN A 91 1.78 -2.59 -7.33
C ASN A 91 1.68 -1.68 -6.09
N THR A 92 0.55 -1.70 -5.41
CA THR A 92 0.36 -0.98 -4.14
C THR A 92 0.93 -1.74 -2.95
N TYR A 93 1.18 -3.04 -3.09
CA TYR A 93 1.87 -3.81 -2.06
C TYR A 93 3.25 -3.25 -1.78
N ARG A 94 3.58 -3.13 -0.50
CA ARG A 94 4.91 -2.75 -0.02
C ARG A 94 5.40 -3.85 0.91
N ALA A 95 6.43 -4.56 0.50
CA ALA A 95 7.12 -5.46 1.42
C ALA A 95 7.55 -4.64 2.65
N SER A 96 7.10 -5.06 3.82
CA SER A 96 7.57 -4.54 5.09
C SER A 96 8.76 -5.38 5.52
N PHE A 97 9.90 -4.74 5.72
CA PHE A 97 11.05 -5.39 6.31
C PHE A 97 11.36 -4.67 7.61
N THR A 98 11.12 -5.34 8.73
CA THR A 98 11.61 -4.90 10.03
C THR A 98 12.90 -5.67 10.29
N PRO A 99 14.05 -4.99 10.44
CA PRO A 99 15.30 -5.67 10.79
C PRO A 99 15.12 -6.43 12.11
N ALA A 100 15.44 -7.71 12.06
CA ALA A 100 15.40 -8.54 13.26
C ALA A 100 16.47 -8.08 14.26
N ASN A 101 16.06 -7.77 15.47
CA ASN A 101 16.99 -7.61 16.60
C ASN A 101 16.99 -8.91 17.42
N LYS A 102 17.93 -9.78 17.13
CA LYS A 102 18.02 -11.13 17.73
C LYS A 102 18.00 -11.13 19.25
N THR A 103 18.46 -10.07 19.88
CA THR A 103 18.50 -9.97 21.36
C THR A 103 17.11 -9.77 21.98
N GLN A 104 16.19 -9.18 21.23
CA GLN A 104 14.83 -8.85 21.70
C GLN A 104 13.75 -9.81 21.14
N GLU A 105 14.10 -10.67 20.19
CA GLU A 105 13.13 -11.55 19.51
C GLU A 105 12.44 -12.52 20.46
N ALA A 106 13.19 -13.15 21.35
CA ALA A 106 12.64 -14.15 22.28
C ALA A 106 11.68 -13.52 23.29
N GLU A 107 12.03 -12.35 23.82
CA GLU A 107 11.21 -11.63 24.78
C GLU A 107 9.93 -11.09 24.11
N ALA A 108 10.06 -10.45 22.95
CA ALA A 108 8.91 -9.96 22.18
C ALA A 108 7.97 -11.10 21.77
N GLY A 109 8.52 -12.24 21.37
CA GLY A 109 7.73 -13.45 21.05
C GLY A 109 6.97 -13.99 22.25
N ALA A 110 7.62 -14.05 23.43
CA ALA A 110 6.96 -14.47 24.66
C ALA A 110 5.84 -13.51 25.08
N MET A 111 6.06 -12.20 24.99
CA MET A 111 5.03 -11.18 25.26
C MET A 111 3.83 -11.30 24.31
N CYS A 112 4.11 -11.51 23.04
CA CYS A 112 3.05 -11.69 22.02
C CYS A 112 2.21 -12.94 22.32
N MET A 113 2.84 -14.07 22.64
CA MET A 113 2.14 -15.30 23.00
C MET A 113 1.33 -15.14 24.28
N ALA A 114 1.89 -14.50 25.33
CA ALA A 114 1.17 -14.22 26.57
C ALA A 114 -0.07 -13.33 26.32
N HIS A 115 0.04 -12.33 25.43
CA HIS A 115 -1.09 -11.50 25.02
C HIS A 115 -2.17 -12.33 24.30
N LEU A 116 -1.78 -13.20 23.37
CA LEU A 116 -2.71 -14.09 22.69
C LEU A 116 -3.39 -15.07 23.63
N ASP A 117 -2.64 -15.67 24.58
CA ASP A 117 -3.20 -16.55 25.60
C ASP A 117 -4.27 -15.86 26.44
N ALA A 118 -4.04 -14.60 26.81
CA ALA A 118 -5.02 -13.80 27.54
C ALA A 118 -6.23 -13.40 26.69
N LEU A 119 -6.04 -13.17 25.38
CA LEU A 119 -7.10 -12.72 24.48
C LEU A 119 -8.03 -13.82 24.00
N VAL A 120 -7.47 -14.97 23.61
CA VAL A 120 -8.22 -16.05 22.95
C VAL A 120 -8.15 -17.39 23.71
N GLY A 121 -7.36 -17.48 24.77
CA GLY A 121 -7.09 -18.68 25.52
C GLY A 121 -5.97 -19.52 24.92
N HIS A 122 -5.23 -20.23 25.78
CA HIS A 122 -4.05 -20.99 25.43
C HIS A 122 -4.26 -22.01 24.30
N GLN A 123 -5.44 -22.61 24.25
CA GLN A 123 -5.80 -23.59 23.22
C GLN A 123 -5.88 -23.02 21.79
N TRP A 124 -6.12 -21.72 21.66
CA TRP A 124 -6.30 -21.05 20.34
C TRP A 124 -5.15 -20.11 19.97
N SER A 125 -4.34 -19.69 20.94
CA SER A 125 -3.28 -18.71 20.74
C SER A 125 -2.29 -19.16 19.66
N ARG A 126 -1.93 -20.44 19.65
CA ARG A 126 -1.02 -21.00 18.65
C ARG A 126 -1.61 -20.95 17.24
N GLN A 127 -2.89 -21.27 17.09
CA GLN A 127 -3.55 -21.22 15.78
C GLN A 127 -3.63 -19.79 15.23
N VAL A 128 -3.87 -18.79 16.10
CA VAL A 128 -3.83 -17.39 15.73
C VAL A 128 -2.42 -16.99 15.31
N MET A 129 -1.41 -17.41 16.05
CA MET A 129 -0.01 -17.13 15.70
C MET A 129 0.39 -17.80 14.38
N ASP A 130 0.02 -19.05 14.16
CA ASP A 130 0.31 -19.76 12.91
C ASP A 130 -0.38 -19.08 11.71
N PHE A 131 -1.60 -18.58 11.88
CA PHE A 131 -2.29 -17.77 10.86
C PHE A 131 -1.53 -16.49 10.53
N VAL A 132 -1.09 -15.75 11.55
CA VAL A 132 -0.31 -14.50 11.35
C VAL A 132 1.04 -14.81 10.72
N ALA A 133 1.73 -15.86 11.18
CA ALA A 133 2.99 -16.28 10.59
C ALA A 133 2.83 -16.65 9.11
N TYR A 134 1.75 -17.35 8.76
CA TYR A 134 1.44 -17.68 7.37
C TYR A 134 1.20 -16.43 6.51
N LEU A 135 0.47 -15.43 7.01
CA LEU A 135 0.28 -14.14 6.31
C LEU A 135 1.60 -13.45 5.99
N VAL A 136 2.56 -13.50 6.92
CA VAL A 136 3.87 -12.87 6.74
C VAL A 136 4.74 -13.66 5.76
N GLN A 137 4.80 -14.97 5.93
CA GLN A 137 5.68 -15.87 5.14
C GLN A 137 5.17 -16.10 3.72
N HIS A 138 3.84 -16.08 3.53
CA HIS A 138 3.18 -16.41 2.28
C HIS A 138 2.27 -15.28 1.79
N SER A 139 2.75 -14.05 1.83
CA SER A 139 1.98 -12.85 1.48
C SER A 139 1.31 -12.89 0.10
N GLY A 140 1.85 -13.69 -0.84
CA GLY A 140 1.28 -13.90 -2.17
C GLY A 140 0.16 -14.94 -2.24
N ILE A 141 -0.15 -15.64 -1.15
CA ILE A 141 -1.14 -16.73 -1.13
C ILE A 141 -2.36 -16.29 -0.34
N LYS A 142 -3.53 -16.34 -1.00
CA LYS A 142 -4.80 -15.99 -0.34
C LYS A 142 -5.22 -17.09 0.63
N ILE A 143 -5.35 -16.76 1.91
CA ILE A 143 -5.99 -17.62 2.91
C ILE A 143 -7.51 -17.59 2.69
N ARG A 144 -8.15 -18.77 2.68
CA ARG A 144 -9.58 -18.91 2.36
C ARG A 144 -10.48 -18.95 3.60
N TYR A 145 -9.95 -18.67 4.77
CA TYR A 145 -10.71 -18.55 6.02
C TYR A 145 -10.29 -17.31 6.78
N CYS A 146 -11.09 -16.88 7.73
CA CYS A 146 -10.79 -15.77 8.63
C CYS A 146 -10.86 -16.23 10.08
N ILE A 147 -10.19 -15.49 10.95
CA ILE A 147 -10.30 -15.66 12.40
C ILE A 147 -11.29 -14.63 12.91
N ALA A 148 -12.32 -15.09 13.61
CA ALA A 148 -13.27 -14.23 14.32
C ALA A 148 -12.96 -14.29 15.83
N ILE A 149 -12.66 -13.13 16.42
CA ILE A 149 -12.36 -13.04 17.86
C ILE A 149 -13.48 -12.24 18.53
N GLN A 150 -14.22 -12.92 19.42
CA GLN A 150 -15.20 -12.29 20.28
C GLN A 150 -14.64 -12.16 21.70
N SER A 151 -14.60 -10.95 22.24
CA SER A 151 -14.16 -10.68 23.60
C SER A 151 -14.77 -9.36 24.10
N THR A 152 -14.63 -9.11 25.40
CA THR A 152 -15.07 -7.87 26.03
C THR A 152 -14.36 -6.63 25.46
N ILE A 153 -14.94 -5.46 25.66
CA ILE A 153 -14.30 -4.19 25.32
C ILE A 153 -13.03 -4.03 26.18
N GLY A 154 -11.94 -3.57 25.59
CA GLY A 154 -10.67 -3.39 26.30
C GLY A 154 -9.80 -4.64 26.43
N ALA A 155 -10.22 -5.80 25.93
CA ALA A 155 -9.45 -7.06 26.03
C ALA A 155 -8.15 -7.11 25.19
N GLY A 156 -7.82 -6.06 24.42
CA GLY A 156 -6.55 -6.02 23.67
C GLY A 156 -6.65 -6.40 22.19
N LYS A 157 -7.84 -6.54 21.61
CA LYS A 157 -8.02 -6.79 20.17
C LYS A 157 -7.31 -5.77 19.28
N GLY A 158 -7.35 -4.49 19.69
CA GLY A 158 -6.65 -3.41 18.98
C GLY A 158 -5.13 -3.60 18.96
N LEU A 159 -4.55 -4.02 20.08
CA LEU A 159 -3.11 -4.31 20.15
C LEU A 159 -2.72 -5.46 19.22
N LEU A 160 -3.54 -6.53 19.12
CA LEU A 160 -3.29 -7.60 18.15
C LEU A 160 -3.30 -7.07 16.71
N ALA A 161 -4.25 -6.20 16.36
CA ALA A 161 -4.30 -5.58 15.04
C ALA A 161 -3.06 -4.72 14.76
N GLU A 162 -2.53 -3.99 15.74
CA GLU A 162 -1.30 -3.21 15.62
C GLU A 162 -0.05 -4.08 15.47
N ILE A 163 0.01 -5.21 16.20
CA ILE A 163 1.08 -6.21 16.04
C ILE A 163 1.07 -6.75 14.61
N ILE A 164 -0.08 -7.15 14.10
CA ILE A 164 -0.24 -7.64 12.73
C ILE A 164 0.17 -6.55 11.73
N ALA A 165 -0.30 -5.30 11.92
CA ALA A 165 0.05 -4.17 11.07
C ALA A 165 1.56 -3.94 11.01
N THR A 166 2.24 -4.07 12.15
CA THR A 166 3.69 -3.93 12.21
C THR A 166 4.41 -5.04 11.45
N MET A 167 3.92 -6.28 11.55
CA MET A 167 4.52 -7.45 10.90
C MET A 167 4.35 -7.44 9.38
N ILE A 168 3.15 -7.12 8.88
CA ILE A 168 2.85 -7.13 7.43
C ILE A 168 3.08 -5.76 6.76
N GLY A 169 3.31 -4.72 7.55
CA GLY A 169 3.41 -3.32 7.14
C GLY A 169 2.05 -2.61 7.18
N PRO A 170 2.00 -1.42 7.80
CA PRO A 170 0.74 -0.70 8.01
C PRO A 170 0.02 -0.32 6.71
N THR A 171 0.74 -0.20 5.60
CA THR A 171 0.15 0.08 4.28
C THR A 171 -0.51 -1.15 3.64
N ASN A 172 -0.29 -2.34 4.19
CA ASN A 172 -0.84 -3.61 3.71
C ASN A 172 -2.04 -4.07 4.55
N LEU A 173 -2.40 -3.34 5.61
CA LEU A 173 -3.56 -3.62 6.45
C LEU A 173 -4.70 -2.65 6.10
N GLY A 174 -5.89 -3.19 5.85
CA GLY A 174 -7.12 -2.42 5.70
C GLY A 174 -8.05 -2.65 6.88
N TYR A 175 -8.64 -1.58 7.40
CA TYR A 175 -9.71 -1.66 8.39
C TYR A 175 -11.06 -1.51 7.68
N VAL A 176 -11.95 -2.45 7.91
CA VAL A 176 -13.29 -2.46 7.31
C VAL A 176 -14.32 -2.33 8.44
N ALA A 177 -15.24 -1.38 8.31
CA ALA A 177 -16.32 -1.22 9.27
C ALA A 177 -17.27 -2.43 9.22
N ALA A 178 -17.84 -2.79 10.37
CA ALA A 178 -18.71 -3.96 10.49
C ALA A 178 -19.93 -3.87 9.56
N GLU A 179 -20.48 -2.68 9.37
CA GLU A 179 -21.58 -2.42 8.46
C GLU A 179 -21.25 -2.88 7.03
N HIS A 180 -20.06 -2.56 6.53
CA HIS A 180 -19.62 -2.95 5.18
C HIS A 180 -19.45 -4.47 5.03
N VAL A 181 -19.12 -5.18 6.12
CA VAL A 181 -19.04 -6.64 6.12
C VAL A 181 -20.42 -7.27 6.10
N ILE A 182 -21.37 -6.70 6.83
CA ILE A 182 -22.74 -7.21 6.97
C ILE A 182 -23.58 -6.89 5.73
N GLU A 183 -23.45 -5.70 5.19
CA GLU A 183 -24.16 -5.24 3.99
C GLU A 183 -23.62 -5.84 2.69
N GLY A 184 -22.58 -6.55 2.75
CA GLY A 184 -21.67 -7.28 1.86
C GLY A 184 -22.08 -7.64 0.45
N ILE A 185 -22.80 -6.77 -0.26
CA ILE A 185 -23.20 -7.00 -1.65
C ILE A 185 -22.02 -6.80 -2.63
N HIS A 186 -21.02 -6.01 -2.27
CA HIS A 186 -19.83 -5.80 -3.09
C HIS A 186 -18.58 -5.59 -2.22
N ASN A 187 -17.60 -6.47 -2.35
CA ASN A 187 -16.26 -6.32 -1.76
C ASN A 187 -15.46 -5.19 -2.44
N SER A 188 -15.97 -3.97 -2.41
CA SER A 188 -15.30 -2.78 -3.00
C SER A 188 -13.96 -2.45 -2.31
N TRP A 189 -13.69 -3.10 -1.19
CA TRP A 189 -12.47 -3.00 -0.39
C TRP A 189 -11.46 -4.14 -0.62
N ALA A 190 -11.82 -5.18 -1.40
CA ALA A 190 -10.97 -6.36 -1.66
C ALA A 190 -10.09 -6.23 -2.91
#